data_e011fb9dd62165363520237b257e89eb
#
_entry.id   e011fb9dd62165363520237b257e89eb
#
_cell.length_a   1.000
_cell.length_b   1.000
_cell.length_c   1.000
_cell.angle_alpha   90.00
_cell.angle_beta   90.00
_cell.angle_gamma   90.00
#
_symmetry.space_group_name_H-M   'P 1'
#
loop_
_entity.id
_entity.type
_entity.pdbx_description
1 polymer ?
#
loop_
_entity_poly.entity_id
_entity_poly.type
_entity_poly.pdbx_seq_one_letter_code
_entity_poly.pdbx_strand_id
1 'polypeptide(L)'
;MVFCLSSEEPRRPLRSDMVHFQASEVQQLLHNKFVVILGDSIQRAVYKDLVLLLQKDSLLTAAQLKAKGELSFEQDQLVAGGQLGELHNGTQYREVRQFCSGSGHHLVRFYFLTRVYSEYLEDVLEELTYGPAPDLVIINSCLWDLSRYGRCSMESYRENLERVFVRMDQVLPDSCLLVWNMAMPLGERITGGFLLPELQPLAGSLRRDVVEGNFYSATLAGDHCFDVLDLHFHFRHAVQHRHRDGVHWDQHAHRHLSHLLLTHVADAWGVELPKRGYPP
;
A
#
# COMPACT_ATOMS: atom_id res chain seq x y z
N MET A 1 18.39 -14.46 -35.62
CA MET A 1 17.86 -13.10 -35.74
C MET A 1 16.36 -13.23 -36.01
N VAL A 2 15.55 -13.34 -34.94
CA VAL A 2 14.08 -13.48 -35.03
C VAL A 2 13.51 -12.21 -34.41
N PHE A 3 12.97 -11.35 -35.27
CA PHE A 3 12.23 -10.18 -34.83
C PHE A 3 10.84 -10.63 -34.32
N CYS A 4 10.61 -10.53 -33.03
CA CYS A 4 9.29 -10.63 -32.48
C CYS A 4 8.61 -9.26 -32.62
N LEU A 5 7.78 -9.11 -33.66
CA LEU A 5 6.88 -7.97 -33.80
C LEU A 5 5.68 -8.22 -32.86
N SER A 6 5.74 -7.70 -31.65
CA SER A 6 4.55 -7.55 -30.84
C SER A 6 3.75 -6.38 -31.41
N SER A 7 2.55 -6.66 -31.88
CA SER A 7 1.56 -5.68 -32.26
C SER A 7 1.18 -4.85 -31.01
N GLU A 8 1.72 -3.65 -30.91
CA GLU A 8 1.25 -2.67 -29.92
C GLU A 8 -0.17 -2.25 -30.31
N GLU A 9 -1.17 -2.80 -29.63
CA GLU A 9 -2.45 -2.11 -29.56
C GLU A 9 -2.24 -0.78 -28.81
N PRO A 10 -2.80 0.34 -29.34
CA PRO A 10 -2.66 1.62 -28.67
C PRO A 10 -3.30 1.53 -27.28
N ARG A 11 -2.49 1.68 -26.22
CA ARG A 11 -2.97 1.79 -24.85
C ARG A 11 -4.04 2.87 -24.81
N ARG A 12 -5.27 2.50 -24.46
CA ARG A 12 -6.37 3.44 -24.25
C ARG A 12 -5.91 4.47 -23.20
N PRO A 13 -6.14 5.78 -23.43
CA PRO A 13 -5.82 6.78 -22.43
C PRO A 13 -6.56 6.42 -21.13
N LEU A 14 -5.83 6.42 -20.01
CA LEU A 14 -6.39 6.27 -18.67
C LEU A 14 -7.61 7.20 -18.55
N ARG A 15 -8.80 6.63 -18.40
CA ARG A 15 -10.02 7.40 -18.18
C ARG A 15 -9.83 8.19 -16.89
N SER A 16 -10.00 9.48 -16.96
CA SER A 16 -9.91 10.43 -15.84
C SER A 16 -11.05 10.28 -14.82
N ASP A 17 -11.95 9.33 -14.99
CA ASP A 17 -13.15 9.19 -14.18
C ASP A 17 -12.91 8.12 -13.11
N MET A 18 -12.44 8.58 -11.94
CA MET A 18 -12.37 7.74 -10.75
C MET A 18 -13.76 7.24 -10.37
N VAL A 19 -13.88 5.93 -10.18
CA VAL A 19 -15.13 5.30 -9.76
C VAL A 19 -15.26 5.32 -8.25
N HIS A 20 -16.37 5.81 -7.74
CA HIS A 20 -16.73 5.70 -6.32
C HIS A 20 -17.39 4.37 -6.06
N PHE A 21 -16.69 3.46 -5.41
CA PHE A 21 -17.20 2.13 -5.08
C PHE A 21 -18.12 2.17 -3.86
N GLN A 22 -19.22 1.43 -3.95
CA GLN A 22 -20.03 1.05 -2.80
C GLN A 22 -19.56 -0.29 -2.23
N ALA A 23 -19.89 -0.57 -0.98
CA ALA A 23 -19.50 -1.82 -0.31
C ALA A 23 -19.89 -3.07 -1.12
N SER A 24 -21.10 -3.10 -1.69
CA SER A 24 -21.55 -4.21 -2.53
C SER A 24 -20.71 -4.43 -3.79
N GLU A 25 -20.21 -3.35 -4.39
CA GLU A 25 -19.34 -3.41 -5.58
C GLU A 25 -17.95 -3.91 -5.24
N VAL A 26 -17.42 -3.49 -4.08
CA VAL A 26 -16.13 -3.99 -3.57
C VAL A 26 -16.23 -5.47 -3.21
N GLN A 27 -17.33 -5.89 -2.58
CA GLN A 27 -17.60 -7.31 -2.32
C GLN A 27 -17.63 -8.14 -3.61
N GLN A 28 -18.21 -7.63 -4.67
CA GLN A 28 -18.24 -8.31 -5.97
C GLN A 28 -16.85 -8.38 -6.60
N LEU A 29 -16.12 -7.25 -6.62
CA LEU A 29 -14.78 -7.17 -7.22
C LEU A 29 -13.78 -8.12 -6.54
N LEU A 30 -13.85 -8.18 -5.22
CA LEU A 30 -12.92 -8.97 -4.40
C LEU A 30 -13.49 -10.35 -3.98
N HIS A 31 -14.58 -10.79 -4.60
CA HIS A 31 -15.20 -12.08 -4.29
C HIS A 31 -14.23 -13.24 -4.58
N ASN A 32 -14.02 -14.09 -3.59
CA ASN A 32 -13.04 -15.21 -3.63
C ASN A 32 -11.60 -14.75 -3.92
N LYS A 33 -11.24 -13.54 -3.51
CA LYS A 33 -9.89 -13.00 -3.65
C LYS A 33 -9.17 -12.97 -2.31
N PHE A 34 -7.88 -13.30 -2.34
CA PHE A 34 -6.97 -13.09 -1.24
C PHE A 34 -6.10 -11.86 -1.53
N VAL A 35 -6.26 -10.83 -0.69
CA VAL A 35 -5.54 -9.56 -0.78
C VAL A 35 -4.50 -9.47 0.32
N VAL A 36 -3.26 -9.17 -0.03
CA VAL A 36 -2.16 -8.94 0.90
C VAL A 36 -1.70 -7.50 0.79
N ILE A 37 -1.60 -6.81 1.92
CA ILE A 37 -1.13 -5.42 2.01
C ILE A 37 0.12 -5.40 2.89
N LEU A 38 1.20 -4.83 2.36
CA LEU A 38 2.51 -4.78 3.01
C LEU A 38 2.99 -3.34 3.11
N GLY A 39 3.38 -2.90 4.30
CA GLY A 39 3.96 -1.56 4.46
C GLY A 39 3.83 -0.97 5.86
N ASP A 40 4.01 0.34 5.94
CA ASP A 40 3.99 1.11 7.17
C ASP A 40 2.58 1.54 7.63
N SER A 41 2.50 2.58 8.44
CA SER A 41 1.22 3.11 8.94
C SER A 41 0.29 3.62 7.84
N ILE A 42 0.81 4.08 6.71
CA ILE A 42 -0.02 4.48 5.56
C ILE A 42 -0.69 3.26 4.95
N GLN A 43 0.04 2.17 4.75
CA GLN A 43 -0.52 0.92 4.22
C GLN A 43 -1.46 0.26 5.24
N ARG A 44 -1.23 0.42 6.56
CA ARG A 44 -2.21 0.01 7.57
C ARG A 44 -3.54 0.76 7.41
N ALA A 45 -3.49 2.04 7.12
CA ALA A 45 -4.72 2.82 6.84
C ALA A 45 -5.39 2.38 5.54
N VAL A 46 -4.63 2.02 4.50
CA VAL A 46 -5.16 1.39 3.27
C VAL A 46 -5.89 0.09 3.61
N TYR A 47 -5.28 -0.78 4.41
CA TYR A 47 -5.90 -2.01 4.89
C TYR A 47 -7.21 -1.73 5.65
N LYS A 48 -7.17 -0.82 6.62
CA LYS A 48 -8.33 -0.50 7.44
C LYS A 48 -9.49 0.07 6.62
N ASP A 49 -9.21 0.96 5.68
CA ASP A 49 -10.27 1.50 4.81
C ASP A 49 -10.86 0.44 3.88
N LEU A 50 -10.05 -0.47 3.36
CA LEU A 50 -10.52 -1.59 2.54
C LEU A 50 -11.40 -2.55 3.34
N VAL A 51 -10.99 -2.93 4.54
CA VAL A 51 -11.77 -3.79 5.45
C VAL A 51 -13.12 -3.13 5.80
N LEU A 52 -13.10 -1.83 6.07
CA LEU A 52 -14.34 -1.10 6.33
C LEU A 52 -15.25 -1.06 5.11
N LEU A 53 -14.71 -0.73 3.93
CA LEU A 53 -15.46 -0.61 2.69
C LEU A 53 -16.01 -1.96 2.20
N LEU A 54 -15.38 -3.08 2.54
CA LEU A 54 -15.93 -4.43 2.32
C LEU A 54 -17.19 -4.72 3.13
N GLN A 55 -17.48 -3.94 4.18
CA GLN A 55 -18.58 -4.18 5.09
C GLN A 55 -19.66 -3.09 5.03
N LYS A 56 -19.28 -1.83 4.83
CA LYS A 56 -20.20 -0.69 4.88
C LYS A 56 -19.65 0.56 4.18
N ASP A 57 -20.56 1.42 3.73
CA ASP A 57 -20.24 2.66 3.02
C ASP A 57 -19.93 3.84 3.97
N SER A 58 -19.17 3.59 5.04
CA SER A 58 -18.78 4.62 5.99
C SER A 58 -17.29 4.93 5.92
N LEU A 59 -16.88 6.08 6.44
CA LEU A 59 -15.49 6.50 6.53
C LEU A 59 -14.86 6.04 7.85
N LEU A 60 -13.55 5.85 7.84
CA LEU A 60 -12.76 5.69 9.06
C LEU A 60 -12.92 6.92 9.96
N THR A 61 -12.93 6.70 11.26
CA THR A 61 -12.79 7.80 12.22
C THR A 61 -11.32 8.17 12.41
N ALA A 62 -11.06 9.40 12.87
CA ALA A 62 -9.70 9.81 13.21
C ALA A 62 -9.06 8.93 14.31
N ALA A 63 -9.87 8.40 15.23
CA ALA A 63 -9.40 7.45 16.25
C ALA A 63 -8.98 6.11 15.62
N GLN A 64 -9.77 5.58 14.70
CA GLN A 64 -9.45 4.33 13.98
C GLN A 64 -8.17 4.43 13.15
N LEU A 65 -7.95 5.59 12.49
CA LEU A 65 -6.71 5.84 11.74
C LEU A 65 -5.47 5.86 12.63
N LYS A 66 -5.59 6.39 13.86
CA LYS A 66 -4.49 6.49 14.82
C LYS A 66 -4.23 5.21 15.60
N ALA A 67 -5.24 4.38 15.76
CA ALA A 67 -5.13 3.15 16.54
C ALA A 67 -4.15 2.16 15.86
N LYS A 68 -3.35 1.50 16.69
CA LYS A 68 -2.38 0.47 16.29
C LYS A 68 -2.30 -0.62 17.36
N GLY A 69 -2.13 -1.86 16.92
CA GLY A 69 -2.00 -3.00 17.82
C GLY A 69 -3.27 -3.39 18.58
N GLU A 70 -4.43 -2.84 18.22
CA GLU A 70 -5.72 -3.28 18.76
C GLU A 70 -6.02 -4.73 18.39
N LEU A 71 -6.63 -5.50 19.30
CA LEU A 71 -6.91 -6.92 19.08
C LEU A 71 -7.88 -7.16 17.92
N SER A 72 -8.83 -6.24 17.72
CA SER A 72 -9.77 -6.31 16.61
C SER A 72 -10.15 -4.89 16.14
N PHE A 73 -10.25 -4.74 14.81
CA PHE A 73 -10.77 -3.59 14.12
C PHE A 73 -11.84 -4.06 13.12
N GLU A 74 -13.09 -3.59 13.27
CA GLU A 74 -14.18 -3.90 12.33
C GLU A 74 -14.24 -5.39 11.93
N GLN A 75 -14.24 -6.27 12.94
CA GLN A 75 -14.28 -7.74 12.79
C GLN A 75 -13.01 -8.37 12.21
N ASP A 76 -11.92 -7.65 12.09
CA ASP A 76 -10.62 -8.25 11.82
C ASP A 76 -10.02 -8.87 13.09
N GLN A 77 -8.88 -9.48 12.96
CA GLN A 77 -8.11 -10.06 14.06
C GLN A 77 -6.65 -9.62 13.95
N LEU A 78 -6.08 -9.22 15.09
CA LEU A 78 -4.63 -9.25 15.24
C LEU A 78 -4.20 -10.72 15.30
N VAL A 79 -3.36 -11.14 14.36
CA VAL A 79 -2.93 -12.54 14.26
C VAL A 79 -2.10 -12.89 15.51
N ALA A 80 -2.35 -14.04 16.12
CA ALA A 80 -1.63 -14.50 17.31
C ALA A 80 -0.11 -14.56 17.03
N GLY A 81 0.68 -13.89 17.88
CA GLY A 81 2.13 -13.73 17.67
C GLY A 81 2.49 -12.71 16.58
N GLY A 82 1.50 -12.11 15.92
CA GLY A 82 1.70 -11.13 14.85
C GLY A 82 2.03 -9.72 15.34
N GLN A 83 2.10 -9.48 16.65
CA GLN A 83 2.59 -8.21 17.21
C GLN A 83 3.92 -8.44 17.92
N LEU A 84 4.93 -7.66 17.56
CA LEU A 84 6.23 -7.67 18.19
C LEU A 84 6.67 -6.24 18.46
N GLY A 85 7.36 -6.05 19.59
CA GLY A 85 7.85 -4.75 20.04
C GLY A 85 6.76 -3.91 20.71
N GLU A 86 7.20 -2.83 21.31
CA GLU A 86 6.29 -1.85 21.90
C GLU A 86 5.56 -1.07 20.78
N LEU A 87 4.40 -0.49 21.11
CA LEU A 87 3.59 0.33 20.19
C LEU A 87 4.28 1.68 19.83
N HIS A 88 5.59 1.64 19.63
CA HIS A 88 6.45 2.78 19.34
C HIS A 88 7.03 2.72 17.92
N ASN A 89 7.84 3.73 17.60
CA ASN A 89 8.48 3.89 16.31
C ASN A 89 9.77 3.06 16.16
N GLY A 90 9.87 1.91 16.83
CA GLY A 90 11.04 1.03 16.75
C GLY A 90 11.09 0.19 15.47
N THR A 91 12.30 -0.03 14.95
CA THR A 91 12.52 -0.83 13.72
C THR A 91 12.20 -2.31 13.89
N GLN A 92 11.97 -2.77 15.11
CA GLN A 92 11.56 -4.14 15.43
C GLN A 92 10.03 -4.30 15.50
N TYR A 93 9.27 -3.22 15.26
CA TYR A 93 7.82 -3.29 15.33
C TYR A 93 7.25 -4.19 14.24
N ARG A 94 6.36 -5.10 14.64
CA ARG A 94 5.60 -5.98 13.75
C ARG A 94 4.13 -5.94 14.11
N GLU A 95 3.27 -5.95 13.12
CA GLU A 95 1.82 -6.07 13.28
C GLU A 95 1.28 -6.88 12.09
N VAL A 96 0.59 -7.97 12.37
CA VAL A 96 -0.09 -8.79 11.36
C VAL A 96 -1.57 -8.81 11.67
N ARG A 97 -2.38 -8.37 10.71
CA ARG A 97 -3.83 -8.32 10.83
C ARG A 97 -4.49 -9.14 9.73
N GLN A 98 -5.62 -9.73 10.04
CA GLN A 98 -6.39 -10.49 9.06
C GLN A 98 -7.87 -10.21 9.20
N PHE A 99 -8.51 -9.94 8.07
CA PHE A 99 -9.96 -9.89 7.95
C PHE A 99 -10.42 -11.05 7.07
N CYS A 100 -11.41 -11.80 7.58
CA CYS A 100 -12.15 -12.79 6.82
C CYS A 100 -13.63 -12.44 6.93
N SER A 101 -14.32 -12.25 5.80
CA SER A 101 -15.75 -11.93 5.84
C SER A 101 -16.57 -13.08 6.42
N GLY A 102 -17.71 -12.75 7.05
CA GLY A 102 -18.63 -13.77 7.60
C GLY A 102 -19.14 -14.75 6.55
N SER A 103 -19.16 -14.36 5.27
CA SER A 103 -19.48 -15.24 4.14
C SER A 103 -18.35 -16.20 3.74
N GLY A 104 -17.12 -15.96 4.21
CA GLY A 104 -15.93 -16.73 3.84
C GLY A 104 -15.37 -16.42 2.44
N HIS A 105 -15.93 -15.41 1.74
CA HIS A 105 -15.54 -15.11 0.35
C HIS A 105 -14.52 -13.96 0.22
N HIS A 106 -14.09 -13.36 1.32
CA HIS A 106 -13.13 -12.25 1.29
C HIS A 106 -12.06 -12.47 2.35
N LEU A 107 -10.81 -12.43 1.93
CA LEU A 107 -9.65 -12.55 2.82
C LEU A 107 -8.71 -11.38 2.54
N VAL A 108 -8.43 -10.58 3.56
CA VAL A 108 -7.46 -9.47 3.50
C VAL A 108 -6.48 -9.61 4.64
N ARG A 109 -5.20 -9.60 4.34
CA ARG A 109 -4.13 -9.68 5.34
C ARG A 109 -3.20 -8.48 5.21
N PHE A 110 -2.77 -7.96 6.35
CA PHE A 110 -1.84 -6.85 6.45
C PHE A 110 -0.62 -7.25 7.25
N TYR A 111 0.56 -6.91 6.73
CA TYR A 111 1.84 -7.05 7.42
C TYR A 111 2.51 -5.67 7.53
N PHE A 112 2.81 -5.23 8.75
CA PHE A 112 3.55 -4.00 8.95
C PHE A 112 5.02 -4.21 8.59
N LEU A 113 5.55 -3.36 7.72
CA LEU A 113 6.96 -3.34 7.36
C LEU A 113 7.62 -2.07 7.90
N THR A 114 8.76 -2.23 8.56
CA THR A 114 9.64 -1.11 8.91
C THR A 114 10.73 -0.88 7.87
N ARG A 115 10.88 -1.80 6.93
CA ARG A 115 11.84 -1.77 5.84
C ARG A 115 11.33 -2.57 4.66
N VAL A 116 11.66 -2.14 3.43
CA VAL A 116 11.15 -2.79 2.22
C VAL A 116 11.67 -4.21 2.05
N TYR A 117 12.90 -4.49 2.47
CA TYR A 117 13.48 -5.82 2.49
C TYR A 117 14.20 -6.11 3.82
N SER A 118 13.95 -7.28 4.39
CA SER A 118 14.51 -7.75 5.65
C SER A 118 14.34 -9.26 5.78
N GLU A 119 14.97 -9.88 6.77
CA GLU A 119 14.72 -11.29 7.12
C GLU A 119 13.23 -11.53 7.44
N TYR A 120 12.58 -10.59 8.12
CA TYR A 120 11.14 -10.67 8.37
C TYR A 120 10.30 -10.72 7.09
N LEU A 121 10.69 -9.97 6.06
CA LEU A 121 9.99 -10.06 4.78
C LEU A 121 10.18 -11.45 4.14
N GLU A 122 11.34 -12.07 4.26
CA GLU A 122 11.55 -13.45 3.79
C GLU A 122 10.64 -14.44 4.53
N ASP A 123 10.44 -14.29 5.86
CA ASP A 123 9.46 -15.09 6.61
C ASP A 123 8.04 -14.91 6.04
N VAL A 124 7.66 -13.66 5.72
CA VAL A 124 6.35 -13.37 5.10
C VAL A 124 6.24 -14.01 3.70
N LEU A 125 7.28 -13.92 2.88
CA LEU A 125 7.30 -14.51 1.55
C LEU A 125 7.24 -16.04 1.61
N GLU A 126 7.89 -16.64 2.59
CA GLU A 126 7.81 -18.08 2.86
C GLU A 126 6.38 -18.48 3.23
N GLU A 127 5.72 -17.71 4.10
CA GLU A 127 4.31 -17.93 4.45
C GLU A 127 3.40 -17.86 3.21
N LEU A 128 3.63 -16.90 2.31
CA LEU A 128 2.87 -16.78 1.05
C LEU A 128 3.18 -17.90 0.05
N THR A 129 4.38 -18.48 0.11
CA THR A 129 4.78 -19.60 -0.76
C THR A 129 4.07 -20.89 -0.39
N TYR A 130 3.96 -21.17 0.90
CA TYR A 130 3.40 -22.43 1.41
C TYR A 130 1.93 -22.32 1.82
N GLY A 131 1.41 -21.13 1.95
CA GLY A 131 0.01 -20.84 2.26
C GLY A 131 -0.85 -20.61 1.03
N PRO A 132 -2.04 -20.02 1.21
CA PRO A 132 -2.86 -19.58 0.08
C PRO A 132 -2.11 -18.56 -0.76
N ALA A 133 -2.11 -18.74 -2.09
CA ALA A 133 -1.52 -17.78 -3.01
C ALA A 133 -2.37 -16.50 -3.07
N PRO A 134 -1.79 -15.30 -2.95
CA PRO A 134 -2.54 -14.06 -3.07
C PRO A 134 -2.96 -13.80 -4.52
N ASP A 135 -4.12 -13.19 -4.69
CA ASP A 135 -4.61 -12.68 -5.98
C ASP A 135 -4.15 -11.24 -6.22
N LEU A 136 -3.97 -10.49 -5.14
CA LEU A 136 -3.57 -9.09 -5.16
C LEU A 136 -2.59 -8.82 -4.03
N VAL A 137 -1.44 -8.24 -4.36
CA VAL A 137 -0.45 -7.73 -3.41
C VAL A 137 -0.32 -6.24 -3.59
N ILE A 138 -0.50 -5.49 -2.52
CA ILE A 138 -0.34 -4.03 -2.46
C ILE A 138 0.82 -3.75 -1.52
N ILE A 139 1.82 -3.06 -1.99
CA ILE A 139 3.03 -2.81 -1.20
C ILE A 139 3.55 -1.39 -1.37
N ASN A 140 4.00 -0.81 -0.27
CA ASN A 140 4.91 0.32 -0.22
C ASN A 140 5.74 0.26 1.06
N SER A 141 7.01 0.59 0.94
CA SER A 141 7.88 0.96 2.05
C SER A 141 8.89 1.97 1.51
N CYS A 142 9.03 3.11 2.17
CA CYS A 142 9.89 4.19 1.70
C CYS A 142 10.37 5.07 2.87
N LEU A 143 9.45 5.69 3.59
CA LEU A 143 9.76 6.71 4.59
C LEU A 143 10.66 6.20 5.72
N TRP A 144 10.34 5.01 6.22
CA TRP A 144 11.12 4.36 7.26
C TRP A 144 12.49 3.93 6.74
N ASP A 145 12.55 3.39 5.52
CA ASP A 145 13.81 3.03 4.87
C ASP A 145 14.75 4.23 4.78
N LEU A 146 14.22 5.39 4.38
CA LEU A 146 15.01 6.61 4.18
C LEU A 146 15.37 7.35 5.45
N SER A 147 14.70 7.09 6.58
CA SER A 147 14.88 7.86 7.83
C SER A 147 15.44 7.07 9.00
N ARG A 148 15.39 5.75 9.01
CA ARG A 148 15.65 4.93 10.21
C ARG A 148 16.87 4.03 10.14
N TYR A 149 17.53 3.91 8.98
CA TYR A 149 18.57 2.90 8.72
C TYR A 149 19.95 3.48 8.38
N GLY A 150 20.26 4.65 8.90
CA GLY A 150 21.60 5.24 8.81
C GLY A 150 21.79 6.23 7.68
N ARG A 151 23.08 6.59 7.44
CA ARG A 151 23.44 7.69 6.54
C ARG A 151 23.34 7.35 5.05
N CYS A 152 23.57 6.09 4.68
CA CYS A 152 23.48 5.60 3.29
C CYS A 152 22.09 5.01 3.01
N SER A 153 21.05 5.64 3.53
CA SER A 153 19.69 5.11 3.47
C SER A 153 19.15 4.98 2.04
N MET A 154 19.50 5.90 1.15
CA MET A 154 19.06 5.85 -0.24
C MET A 154 19.71 4.69 -1.01
N GLU A 155 21.01 4.49 -0.88
CA GLU A 155 21.71 3.36 -1.50
C GLU A 155 21.17 2.03 -0.97
N SER A 156 21.05 1.89 0.34
CA SER A 156 20.45 0.70 0.96
C SER A 156 19.01 0.47 0.51
N TYR A 157 18.22 1.54 0.35
CA TYR A 157 16.85 1.44 -0.13
C TYR A 157 16.78 0.92 -1.57
N ARG A 158 17.63 1.43 -2.46
CA ARG A 158 17.71 0.96 -3.85
C ARG A 158 18.10 -0.52 -3.92
N GLU A 159 19.13 -0.94 -3.21
CA GLU A 159 19.54 -2.35 -3.14
C GLU A 159 18.42 -3.26 -2.61
N ASN A 160 17.72 -2.81 -1.58
CA ASN A 160 16.61 -3.56 -0.99
C ASN A 160 15.39 -3.62 -1.90
N LEU A 161 15.12 -2.58 -2.68
CA LEU A 161 14.06 -2.60 -3.71
C LEU A 161 14.36 -3.66 -4.78
N GLU A 162 15.59 -3.72 -5.27
CA GLU A 162 15.99 -4.73 -6.24
C GLU A 162 15.81 -6.15 -5.68
N ARG A 163 16.24 -6.36 -4.43
CA ARG A 163 16.07 -7.65 -3.76
C ARG A 163 14.60 -8.04 -3.61
N VAL A 164 13.76 -7.14 -3.08
CA VAL A 164 12.35 -7.47 -2.85
C VAL A 164 11.61 -7.76 -4.15
N PHE A 165 11.87 -7.00 -5.23
CA PHE A 165 11.18 -7.21 -6.50
C PHE A 165 11.59 -8.52 -7.16
N VAL A 166 12.87 -8.88 -7.12
CA VAL A 166 13.34 -10.20 -7.56
C VAL A 166 12.68 -11.33 -6.74
N ARG A 167 12.58 -11.17 -5.43
CA ARG A 167 11.93 -12.16 -4.58
C ARG A 167 10.44 -12.27 -4.84
N MET A 168 9.76 -11.14 -5.05
CA MET A 168 8.33 -11.14 -5.42
C MET A 168 8.09 -11.87 -6.74
N ASP A 169 8.92 -11.66 -7.76
CA ASP A 169 8.87 -12.41 -9.02
C ASP A 169 9.01 -13.91 -8.84
N GLN A 170 9.86 -14.33 -7.90
CA GLN A 170 10.12 -15.75 -7.63
C GLN A 170 9.00 -16.44 -6.83
N VAL A 171 8.33 -15.70 -5.95
CA VAL A 171 7.40 -16.24 -4.95
C VAL A 171 5.95 -16.13 -5.38
N LEU A 172 5.59 -15.00 -5.96
CA LEU A 172 4.19 -14.75 -6.35
C LEU A 172 3.84 -15.48 -7.65
N PRO A 173 2.63 -16.06 -7.75
CA PRO A 173 2.20 -16.67 -8.99
C PRO A 173 2.00 -15.60 -10.09
N ASP A 174 2.18 -15.97 -11.35
CA ASP A 174 1.98 -15.09 -12.51
C ASP A 174 0.58 -14.45 -12.56
N SER A 175 -0.41 -15.12 -11.97
CA SER A 175 -1.79 -14.61 -11.87
C SER A 175 -1.98 -13.55 -10.79
N CYS A 176 -1.01 -13.35 -9.89
CA CYS A 176 -1.09 -12.35 -8.84
C CYS A 176 -0.84 -10.96 -9.39
N LEU A 177 -1.78 -10.04 -9.17
CA LEU A 177 -1.56 -8.63 -9.46
C LEU A 177 -0.74 -8.01 -8.32
N LEU A 178 0.45 -7.49 -8.63
CA LEU A 178 1.23 -6.71 -7.69
C LEU A 178 1.12 -5.23 -8.03
N VAL A 179 0.70 -4.42 -7.05
CA VAL A 179 0.59 -2.96 -7.16
C VAL A 179 1.58 -2.31 -6.19
N TRP A 180 2.54 -1.60 -6.75
CA TRP A 180 3.42 -0.72 -5.98
C TRP A 180 2.73 0.63 -5.77
N ASN A 181 2.35 0.91 -4.54
CA ASN A 181 1.83 2.23 -4.15
C ASN A 181 3.00 3.18 -3.97
N MET A 182 3.14 4.21 -4.77
CA MET A 182 4.17 5.24 -4.54
C MET A 182 3.90 5.98 -3.22
N ALA A 183 4.96 6.39 -2.53
CA ALA A 183 4.82 7.15 -1.29
C ALA A 183 4.14 8.49 -1.55
N MET A 184 3.18 8.83 -0.69
CA MET A 184 2.41 10.07 -0.78
C MET A 184 3.29 11.29 -0.47
N PRO A 185 2.91 12.49 -0.96
CA PRO A 185 3.73 13.69 -0.77
C PRO A 185 3.81 14.13 0.68
N LEU A 186 5.03 14.43 1.14
CA LEU A 186 5.29 14.93 2.48
C LEU A 186 5.01 16.43 2.62
N GLY A 187 4.72 16.86 3.84
CA GLY A 187 4.65 18.27 4.21
C GLY A 187 6.03 18.95 4.21
N GLU A 188 6.01 20.26 4.19
CA GLU A 188 7.24 21.06 4.34
C GLU A 188 7.87 20.90 5.73
N ARG A 189 7.01 20.68 6.72
CA ARG A 189 7.43 20.41 8.10
C ARG A 189 6.97 19.02 8.48
N ILE A 190 7.88 18.23 9.03
CA ILE A 190 7.62 16.92 9.58
C ILE A 190 7.76 17.03 11.09
N THR A 191 6.66 16.78 11.79
CA THR A 191 6.56 16.94 13.25
C THR A 191 5.95 15.70 13.90
N GLY A 192 5.95 15.68 15.23
CA GLY A 192 5.38 14.58 16.00
C GLY A 192 6.29 13.35 16.05
N GLY A 193 5.71 12.23 16.47
CA GLY A 193 6.46 11.01 16.78
C GLY A 193 7.03 10.25 15.57
N PHE A 194 6.84 10.73 14.34
CA PHE A 194 7.39 10.05 13.17
C PHE A 194 8.92 10.18 13.12
N LEU A 195 9.46 11.39 13.22
CA LEU A 195 10.90 11.60 13.34
C LEU A 195 11.30 11.69 14.81
N LEU A 196 12.13 10.77 15.23
CA LEU A 196 12.76 10.84 16.54
C LEU A 196 13.62 12.11 16.64
N PRO A 197 13.85 12.64 17.86
CA PRO A 197 14.62 13.88 18.02
C PRO A 197 15.97 13.89 17.32
N GLU A 198 16.68 12.77 17.34
CA GLU A 198 17.98 12.60 16.69
C GLU A 198 17.89 12.55 15.15
N LEU A 199 16.71 12.30 14.59
CA LEU A 199 16.45 12.24 13.14
C LEU A 199 15.88 13.55 12.58
N GLN A 200 15.57 14.54 13.42
CA GLN A 200 15.02 15.82 12.99
C GLN A 200 15.88 16.54 11.92
N PRO A 201 17.23 16.45 11.91
CA PRO A 201 18.04 17.01 10.84
C PRO A 201 17.72 16.46 9.44
N LEU A 202 17.14 15.26 9.34
CA LEU A 202 16.74 14.65 8.06
C LEU A 202 15.46 15.29 7.47
N ALA A 203 14.66 15.99 8.26
CA ALA A 203 13.40 16.56 7.82
C ALA A 203 13.55 17.46 6.57
N GLY A 204 14.68 18.20 6.47
CA GLY A 204 14.95 19.09 5.36
C GLY A 204 15.20 18.39 4.02
N SER A 205 15.75 17.19 4.03
CA SER A 205 16.05 16.41 2.82
C SER A 205 14.99 15.37 2.48
N LEU A 206 14.27 14.86 3.47
CA LEU A 206 13.40 13.70 3.35
C LEU A 206 12.32 13.85 2.27
N ARG A 207 11.79 15.07 2.10
CA ARG A 207 10.80 15.36 1.04
C ARG A 207 11.37 15.12 -0.37
N ARG A 208 12.62 15.55 -0.60
CA ARG A 208 13.33 15.32 -1.87
C ARG A 208 13.70 13.85 -2.01
N ASP A 209 14.17 13.24 -0.94
CA ASP A 209 14.60 11.84 -0.93
C ASP A 209 13.42 10.90 -1.23
N VAL A 210 12.20 11.22 -0.75
CA VAL A 210 10.97 10.48 -1.12
C VAL A 210 10.66 10.62 -2.61
N VAL A 211 10.80 11.79 -3.22
CA VAL A 211 10.59 11.97 -4.66
C VAL A 211 11.59 11.12 -5.45
N GLU A 212 12.87 11.12 -5.06
CA GLU A 212 13.90 10.28 -5.66
C GLU A 212 13.60 8.79 -5.50
N GLY A 213 13.23 8.37 -4.28
CA GLY A 213 12.84 6.99 -3.98
C GLY A 213 11.62 6.53 -4.77
N ASN A 214 10.62 7.39 -4.94
CA ASN A 214 9.45 7.13 -5.78
C ASN A 214 9.81 6.93 -7.25
N PHE A 215 10.67 7.80 -7.79
CA PHE A 215 11.11 7.68 -9.17
C PHE A 215 11.84 6.36 -9.40
N TYR A 216 12.80 6.02 -8.55
CA TYR A 216 13.58 4.80 -8.66
C TYR A 216 12.70 3.55 -8.51
N SER A 217 11.86 3.50 -7.47
CA SER A 217 11.01 2.35 -7.21
C SER A 217 9.95 2.13 -8.29
N ALA A 218 9.36 3.20 -8.83
CA ALA A 218 8.39 3.10 -9.90
C ALA A 218 9.03 2.61 -11.22
N THR A 219 10.24 3.07 -11.54
CA THR A 219 11.00 2.61 -12.70
C THR A 219 11.31 1.12 -12.57
N LEU A 220 11.84 0.71 -11.42
CA LEU A 220 12.18 -0.68 -11.16
C LEU A 220 10.94 -1.60 -11.16
N ALA A 221 9.82 -1.14 -10.58
CA ALA A 221 8.55 -1.87 -10.64
C ALA A 221 8.09 -2.09 -12.09
N GLY A 222 8.23 -1.08 -12.94
CA GLY A 222 7.95 -1.19 -14.37
C GLY A 222 8.85 -2.21 -15.09
N ASP A 223 10.13 -2.27 -14.73
CA ASP A 223 11.09 -3.24 -15.29
C ASP A 223 10.71 -4.69 -14.92
N HIS A 224 10.08 -4.88 -13.76
CA HIS A 224 9.51 -6.17 -13.30
C HIS A 224 8.09 -6.42 -13.79
N CYS A 225 7.52 -5.56 -14.62
CA CYS A 225 6.12 -5.64 -15.05
C CYS A 225 5.11 -5.59 -13.89
N PHE A 226 5.47 -4.98 -12.76
CA PHE A 226 4.55 -4.69 -11.68
C PHE A 226 3.77 -3.41 -11.96
N ASP A 227 2.54 -3.36 -11.50
CA ASP A 227 1.72 -2.16 -11.64
C ASP A 227 2.13 -1.10 -10.63
N VAL A 228 2.05 0.16 -11.03
CA VAL A 228 2.40 1.32 -10.19
C VAL A 228 1.20 2.23 -10.05
N LEU A 229 0.84 2.58 -8.81
CA LEU A 229 -0.15 3.60 -8.52
C LEU A 229 0.57 4.87 -8.04
N ASP A 230 0.54 5.92 -8.85
CA ASP A 230 1.23 7.20 -8.55
C ASP A 230 0.42 8.05 -7.56
N LEU A 231 0.44 7.63 -6.29
CA LEU A 231 -0.21 8.36 -5.21
C LEU A 231 0.45 9.72 -4.95
N HIS A 232 1.74 9.86 -5.27
CA HIS A 232 2.41 11.15 -5.12
C HIS A 232 1.78 12.21 -6.03
N PHE A 233 1.53 11.87 -7.29
CA PHE A 233 0.88 12.75 -8.24
C PHE A 233 -0.59 13.02 -7.86
N HIS A 234 -1.34 11.97 -7.55
CA HIS A 234 -2.77 12.12 -7.22
C HIS A 234 -3.01 13.02 -6.01
N PHE A 235 -2.16 12.96 -5.00
CA PHE A 235 -2.33 13.72 -3.75
C PHE A 235 -1.49 14.99 -3.66
N ARG A 236 -0.76 15.38 -4.72
CA ARG A 236 0.16 16.54 -4.69
C ARG A 236 -0.51 17.88 -4.31
N HIS A 237 -1.80 18.02 -4.56
CA HIS A 237 -2.58 19.22 -4.24
C HIS A 237 -3.59 19.03 -3.10
N ALA A 238 -3.68 17.86 -2.52
CA ALA A 238 -4.65 17.52 -1.47
C ALA A 238 -4.16 17.90 -0.05
N VAL A 239 -3.46 19.01 0.08
CA VAL A 239 -2.80 19.46 1.34
C VAL A 239 -3.78 19.60 2.51
N GLN A 240 -5.04 19.98 2.23
CA GLN A 240 -6.10 20.09 3.24
C GLN A 240 -6.45 18.76 3.93
N HIS A 241 -6.13 17.62 3.31
CA HIS A 241 -6.37 16.28 3.83
C HIS A 241 -5.14 15.66 4.50
N ARG A 242 -3.99 16.37 4.50
CA ARG A 242 -2.78 15.92 5.18
C ARG A 242 -2.77 16.42 6.61
N HIS A 243 -2.41 15.56 7.54
CA HIS A 243 -2.28 15.93 8.95
C HIS A 243 -1.13 16.92 9.17
N ARG A 244 -1.18 17.62 10.29
CA ARG A 244 -0.17 18.63 10.67
C ARG A 244 1.23 18.03 10.91
N ASP A 245 1.31 16.72 11.11
CA ASP A 245 2.59 16.02 11.24
C ASP A 245 3.40 15.95 9.94
N GLY A 246 2.77 16.29 8.82
CA GLY A 246 3.40 16.33 7.50
C GLY A 246 3.50 14.97 6.79
N VAL A 247 2.99 13.90 7.40
CA VAL A 247 3.15 12.52 6.91
C VAL A 247 1.81 11.82 6.69
N HIS A 248 0.93 11.85 7.68
CA HIS A 248 -0.33 11.09 7.67
C HIS A 248 -1.47 11.86 7.00
N TRP A 249 -2.50 11.13 6.62
CA TRP A 249 -3.64 11.62 5.85
C TRP A 249 -4.95 11.30 6.56
N ASP A 250 -5.98 12.10 6.27
CA ASP A 250 -7.30 11.92 6.89
C ASP A 250 -8.11 10.80 6.20
N GLN A 251 -9.28 10.53 6.74
CA GLN A 251 -10.19 9.50 6.25
C GLN A 251 -10.70 9.75 4.82
N HIS A 252 -10.81 11.00 4.41
CA HIS A 252 -11.25 11.34 3.05
C HIS A 252 -10.18 11.02 2.03
N ALA A 253 -8.91 11.34 2.35
CA ALA A 253 -7.78 10.97 1.52
C ALA A 253 -7.65 9.45 1.40
N HIS A 254 -7.78 8.69 2.48
CA HIS A 254 -7.71 7.24 2.44
C HIS A 254 -8.86 6.61 1.66
N ARG A 255 -10.09 7.13 1.76
CA ARG A 255 -11.19 6.67 0.93
C ARG A 255 -10.95 6.99 -0.56
N HIS A 256 -10.42 8.15 -0.87
CA HIS A 256 -10.03 8.50 -2.24
C HIS A 256 -8.95 7.55 -2.78
N LEU A 257 -7.94 7.24 -1.95
CA LEU A 257 -6.91 6.24 -2.29
C LEU A 257 -7.52 4.87 -2.57
N SER A 258 -8.45 4.40 -1.74
CA SER A 258 -9.15 3.13 -1.95
C SER A 258 -9.90 3.11 -3.29
N HIS A 259 -10.56 4.19 -3.65
CA HIS A 259 -11.25 4.28 -4.96
C HIS A 259 -10.26 4.26 -6.13
N LEU A 260 -9.14 4.96 -6.04
CA LEU A 260 -8.08 4.90 -7.06
C LEU A 260 -7.53 3.49 -7.21
N LEU A 261 -7.22 2.85 -6.10
CA LEU A 261 -6.67 1.49 -6.07
C LEU A 261 -7.66 0.47 -6.65
N LEU A 262 -8.92 0.51 -6.22
CA LEU A 262 -9.95 -0.43 -6.71
C LEU A 262 -10.29 -0.19 -8.17
N THR A 263 -10.28 1.06 -8.65
CA THR A 263 -10.42 1.39 -10.07
C THR A 263 -9.29 0.77 -10.88
N HIS A 264 -8.06 0.91 -10.41
CA HIS A 264 -6.89 0.30 -11.05
C HIS A 264 -6.98 -1.24 -11.08
N VAL A 265 -7.35 -1.86 -9.96
CA VAL A 265 -7.52 -3.31 -9.85
C VAL A 265 -8.62 -3.82 -10.79
N ALA A 266 -9.76 -3.14 -10.86
CA ALA A 266 -10.84 -3.50 -11.77
C ALA A 266 -10.41 -3.42 -13.24
N ASP A 267 -9.69 -2.37 -13.62
CA ASP A 267 -9.15 -2.22 -14.97
C ASP A 267 -8.14 -3.33 -15.30
N ALA A 268 -7.20 -3.61 -14.39
CA ALA A 268 -6.21 -4.68 -14.55
C ALA A 268 -6.83 -6.08 -14.68
N TRP A 269 -7.93 -6.33 -13.99
CA TRP A 269 -8.67 -7.59 -14.09
C TRP A 269 -9.72 -7.63 -15.21
N GLY A 270 -9.83 -6.56 -16.01
CA GLY A 270 -10.79 -6.48 -17.11
C GLY A 270 -12.26 -6.42 -16.64
N VAL A 271 -12.51 -5.96 -15.42
CA VAL A 271 -13.86 -5.81 -14.87
C VAL A 271 -14.50 -4.52 -15.37
N GLU A 272 -15.64 -4.62 -16.05
CA GLU A 272 -16.40 -3.44 -16.44
C GLU A 272 -17.10 -2.83 -15.23
N LEU A 273 -16.74 -1.57 -14.94
CA LEU A 273 -17.37 -0.82 -13.87
C LEU A 273 -18.67 -0.17 -14.34
N PRO A 274 -19.71 -0.12 -13.49
CA PRO A 274 -20.98 0.49 -13.85
C PRO A 274 -20.76 1.97 -14.24
N LYS A 275 -21.23 2.34 -15.43
CA LYS A 275 -21.28 3.74 -15.85
C LYS A 275 -22.32 4.46 -15.00
N ARG A 276 -21.91 5.15 -13.97
CA ARG A 276 -22.79 6.07 -13.25
C ARG A 276 -22.95 7.31 -14.11
N GLY A 277 -24.14 7.50 -14.68
CA GLY A 277 -24.49 8.77 -15.29
C GLY A 277 -24.34 9.87 -14.24
N TYR A 278 -23.77 11.01 -14.62
CA TYR A 278 -23.88 12.20 -13.79
C TYR A 278 -25.37 12.43 -13.49
N PRO A 279 -25.75 12.72 -12.25
CA PRO A 279 -27.09 13.19 -11.99
C PRO A 279 -27.31 14.48 -12.81
N PRO A 280 -28.50 14.66 -13.38
CA PRO A 280 -28.82 15.81 -14.21
C PRO A 280 -28.67 17.14 -13.46
#